data_1f883060f2f0ee359f6076f0ef979a32
#
_entry.id   1f883060f2f0ee359f6076f0ef979a32
#
_cell.length_a   1.000
_cell.length_b   1.000
_cell.length_c   1.000
_cell.angle_alpha   90.00
_cell.angle_beta   90.00
_cell.angle_gamma   90.00
#
_symmetry.space_group_name_H-M   'P 1'
#
loop_
_entity.id
_entity.type
_entity.pdbx_description
1 polymer ?
#
loop_
_entity_poly.entity_id
_entity_poly.type
_entity_poly.pdbx_seq_one_letter_code
_entity_poly.pdbx_strand_id
1 'polypeptide(L)'
;MSAMTPAVEVENLGKNFPLVRGGLDWLRLPFAHPTKRVLNEVSFGVAPGEVFGLLGPNGAGKTTLLKILSTLLEPSTGRAALAGCDVVHQSAAARRQLGYCPGFDRAFYLRLSARENLRFYGALNNLPRRPLAERISSLLAALGLDGARDEPVRNFSTGMLQRLAIARALLHQPRVLILDEPTRSLDPTAAAWLRRHLREELAGRQGATVLVATHNLTEAEETCHRLGVLDQGRLQAAGTAKEVCRQAGAATLAEAYARLTTPEKASEEARPR
;
A
#
# COMPACT_ATOMS: atom_id res chain seq x y z
N MET A 1 -23.64 -11.77 -17.69
CA MET A 1 -22.57 -10.77 -17.42
C MET A 1 -21.45 -11.54 -16.75
N SER A 2 -20.31 -11.71 -17.41
CA SER A 2 -19.16 -12.39 -16.82
C SER A 2 -18.66 -11.52 -15.65
N ALA A 3 -18.61 -12.07 -14.45
CA ALA A 3 -18.08 -11.36 -13.28
C ALA A 3 -16.60 -11.05 -13.57
N MET A 4 -16.26 -9.77 -13.68
CA MET A 4 -14.87 -9.35 -13.86
C MET A 4 -14.07 -9.81 -12.64
N THR A 5 -13.01 -10.58 -12.89
CA THR A 5 -12.09 -11.02 -11.83
C THR A 5 -11.47 -9.78 -11.14
N PRO A 6 -11.55 -9.66 -9.82
CA PRO A 6 -10.94 -8.54 -9.10
C PRO A 6 -9.42 -8.47 -9.36
N ALA A 7 -8.87 -7.26 -9.41
CA ALA A 7 -7.42 -7.07 -9.49
C ALA A 7 -6.73 -7.33 -8.14
N VAL A 8 -7.44 -7.06 -7.04
CA VAL A 8 -7.05 -7.47 -5.67
C VAL A 8 -8.23 -8.19 -5.06
N GLU A 9 -8.00 -9.37 -4.51
CA GLU A 9 -9.00 -10.17 -3.81
C GLU A 9 -8.46 -10.56 -2.44
N VAL A 10 -9.25 -10.32 -1.40
CA VAL A 10 -8.92 -10.65 0.00
C VAL A 10 -10.13 -11.34 0.61
N GLU A 11 -9.94 -12.57 1.13
CA GLU A 11 -11.01 -13.37 1.69
C GLU A 11 -10.64 -13.91 3.07
N ASN A 12 -11.41 -13.51 4.08
CA ASN A 12 -11.31 -13.95 5.48
C ASN A 12 -9.87 -13.91 6.02
N LEU A 13 -9.10 -12.89 5.57
CA LEU A 13 -7.68 -12.79 5.86
C LEU A 13 -7.42 -12.48 7.32
N GLY A 14 -6.63 -13.32 7.97
CA GLY A 14 -6.22 -13.15 9.36
C GLY A 14 -4.71 -13.21 9.51
N LYS A 15 -4.17 -12.44 10.47
CA LYS A 15 -2.76 -12.50 10.84
C LYS A 15 -2.57 -12.45 12.33
N ASN A 16 -1.87 -13.47 12.85
CA ASN A 16 -1.44 -13.55 14.24
C ASN A 16 0.09 -13.46 14.31
N PHE A 17 0.60 -12.72 15.26
CA PHE A 17 2.04 -12.67 15.58
C PHE A 17 2.27 -13.30 16.96
N PRO A 18 3.30 -14.12 17.12
CA PRO A 18 3.69 -14.60 18.43
C PRO A 18 4.12 -13.43 19.32
N LEU A 19 3.63 -13.37 20.55
CA LEU A 19 4.12 -12.42 21.55
C LEU A 19 5.41 -12.99 22.12
N VAL A 20 6.55 -12.50 21.63
CA VAL A 20 7.86 -12.82 22.21
C VAL A 20 7.99 -12.02 23.50
N ARG A 21 7.75 -12.63 24.65
CA ARG A 21 8.16 -12.09 25.95
C ARG A 21 9.65 -12.35 26.12
N GLY A 22 10.42 -11.30 26.37
CA GLY A 22 11.85 -11.42 26.65
C GLY A 22 12.09 -12.21 27.94
N GLY A 23 13.12 -13.09 27.96
CA GLY A 23 13.47 -13.89 29.09
C GLY A 23 13.37 -15.39 28.82
N LEU A 24 13.59 -16.21 29.87
CA LEU A 24 13.59 -17.68 29.81
C LEU A 24 12.18 -18.30 29.57
N ASP A 25 11.17 -17.52 29.22
CA ASP A 25 9.78 -17.98 29.04
C ASP A 25 9.62 -18.97 27.86
N TRP A 26 10.52 -18.95 26.87
CA TRP A 26 10.55 -19.96 25.80
C TRP A 26 10.90 -21.39 26.28
N LEU A 27 11.57 -21.49 27.41
CA LEU A 27 11.90 -22.79 28.05
C LEU A 27 10.74 -23.36 28.88
N ARG A 28 9.83 -22.52 29.36
CA ARG A 28 8.72 -22.91 30.25
C ARG A 28 7.43 -23.31 29.55
N LEU A 29 7.19 -22.84 28.30
CA LEU A 29 5.97 -23.09 27.56
C LEU A 29 6.28 -23.48 26.10
N PRO A 30 6.74 -24.74 25.85
CA PRO A 30 7.13 -25.15 24.49
C PRO A 30 5.96 -25.23 23.47
N PHE A 31 4.68 -25.17 23.90
CA PHE A 31 3.53 -25.45 23.04
C PHE A 31 2.43 -24.37 22.99
N ALA A 32 2.54 -23.29 23.74
CA ALA A 32 1.52 -22.23 23.77
C ALA A 32 2.14 -20.83 23.86
N HIS A 33 2.57 -20.28 22.72
CA HIS A 33 2.95 -18.88 22.67
C HIS A 33 1.69 -18.02 22.55
N PRO A 34 1.44 -17.07 23.49
CA PRO A 34 0.36 -16.12 23.32
C PRO A 34 0.57 -15.36 22.02
N THR A 35 -0.46 -15.20 21.22
CA THR A 35 -0.41 -14.52 19.94
C THR A 35 -1.20 -13.22 20.00
N LYS A 36 -0.69 -12.18 19.33
CA LYS A 36 -1.42 -10.94 19.07
C LYS A 36 -2.08 -11.05 17.71
N ARG A 37 -3.41 -11.04 17.67
CA ARG A 37 -4.16 -10.95 16.42
C ARG A 37 -4.07 -9.52 15.88
N VAL A 38 -3.57 -9.35 14.66
CA VAL A 38 -3.40 -8.05 13.99
C VAL A 38 -4.38 -7.87 12.85
N LEU A 39 -4.75 -8.95 12.16
CA LEU A 39 -5.84 -8.96 11.18
C LEU A 39 -6.84 -10.05 11.56
N ASN A 40 -8.12 -9.75 11.37
CA ASN A 40 -9.23 -10.60 11.79
C ASN A 40 -10.32 -10.64 10.73
N GLU A 41 -10.30 -11.68 9.89
CA GLU A 41 -11.32 -11.98 8.88
C GLU A 41 -11.59 -10.82 7.92
N VAL A 42 -10.52 -10.16 7.45
CA VAL A 42 -10.62 -9.06 6.49
C VAL A 42 -11.00 -9.60 5.12
N SER A 43 -12.06 -9.06 4.51
CA SER A 43 -12.52 -9.44 3.17
C SER A 43 -12.90 -8.22 2.36
N PHE A 44 -12.33 -8.07 1.16
CA PHE A 44 -12.70 -7.04 0.17
C PHE A 44 -12.14 -7.39 -1.21
N GLY A 45 -12.71 -6.76 -2.24
CA GLY A 45 -12.20 -6.83 -3.60
C GLY A 45 -11.98 -5.44 -4.19
N VAL A 46 -10.96 -5.32 -5.06
CA VAL A 46 -10.66 -4.10 -5.84
C VAL A 46 -10.79 -4.43 -7.31
N ALA A 47 -11.58 -3.63 -8.02
CA ALA A 47 -11.79 -3.81 -9.46
C ALA A 47 -10.54 -3.39 -10.26
N PRO A 48 -10.34 -3.93 -11.49
CA PRO A 48 -9.31 -3.43 -12.40
C PRO A 48 -9.50 -1.94 -12.70
N GLY A 49 -8.40 -1.15 -12.66
CA GLY A 49 -8.43 0.30 -12.90
C GLY A 49 -9.01 1.13 -11.76
N GLU A 50 -9.31 0.51 -10.63
CA GLU A 50 -9.83 1.20 -9.44
C GLU A 50 -8.70 1.77 -8.57
N VAL A 51 -8.90 2.95 -7.99
CA VAL A 51 -8.14 3.43 -6.84
C VAL A 51 -8.93 3.10 -5.58
N PHE A 52 -8.42 2.19 -4.75
CA PHE A 52 -9.03 1.78 -3.50
C PHE A 52 -8.21 2.30 -2.31
N GLY A 53 -8.86 3.00 -1.39
CA GLY A 53 -8.26 3.53 -0.17
C GLY A 53 -8.46 2.60 1.02
N LEU A 54 -7.38 2.20 1.69
CA LEU A 54 -7.43 1.53 2.98
C LEU A 54 -7.21 2.57 4.08
N LEU A 55 -8.29 3.06 4.65
CA LEU A 55 -8.31 4.11 5.67
C LEU A 55 -8.32 3.49 7.08
N GLY A 56 -7.61 4.08 8.03
CA GLY A 56 -7.62 3.63 9.42
C GLY A 56 -6.54 4.27 10.27
N PRO A 57 -6.66 4.21 11.61
CA PRO A 57 -5.68 4.77 12.53
C PRO A 57 -4.33 4.00 12.47
N ASN A 58 -3.32 4.54 13.15
CA ASN A 58 -2.06 3.85 13.33
C ASN A 58 -2.29 2.57 14.14
N GLY A 59 -1.66 1.47 13.72
CA GLY A 59 -1.85 0.17 14.39
C GLY A 59 -3.11 -0.60 13.97
N ALA A 60 -3.98 -0.07 13.11
CA ALA A 60 -5.18 -0.76 12.62
C ALA A 60 -4.90 -2.05 11.84
N GLY A 61 -3.66 -2.26 11.36
CA GLY A 61 -3.26 -3.42 10.58
C GLY A 61 -3.01 -3.13 9.09
N LYS A 62 -3.15 -1.87 8.62
CA LYS A 62 -2.95 -1.48 7.22
C LYS A 62 -1.63 -2.00 6.63
N THR A 63 -0.50 -1.61 7.21
CA THR A 63 0.84 -2.04 6.74
C THR A 63 1.01 -3.57 6.79
N THR A 64 0.40 -4.27 7.75
CA THR A 64 0.41 -5.73 7.81
C THR A 64 -0.33 -6.33 6.62
N LEU A 65 -1.52 -5.81 6.31
CA LEU A 65 -2.30 -6.22 5.14
C LEU A 65 -1.54 -5.96 3.84
N LEU A 66 -0.94 -4.76 3.68
CA LEU A 66 -0.14 -4.45 2.50
C LEU A 66 1.08 -5.36 2.36
N LYS A 67 1.76 -5.72 3.46
CA LYS A 67 2.87 -6.67 3.44
C LYS A 67 2.43 -8.06 2.99
N ILE A 68 1.24 -8.53 3.39
CA ILE A 68 0.70 -9.81 2.94
C ILE A 68 0.42 -9.74 1.42
N LEU A 69 -0.30 -8.72 0.97
CA LEU A 69 -0.55 -8.50 -0.46
C LEU A 69 0.75 -8.37 -1.26
N SER A 70 1.78 -7.78 -0.68
CA SER A 70 3.10 -7.63 -1.32
C SER A 70 3.98 -8.89 -1.20
N THR A 71 3.43 -10.02 -0.74
CA THR A 71 4.15 -11.29 -0.57
C THR A 71 5.35 -11.23 0.38
N LEU A 72 5.43 -10.19 1.21
CA LEU A 72 6.49 -9.99 2.21
C LEU A 72 6.15 -10.66 3.55
N LEU A 73 4.91 -11.08 3.71
CA LEU A 73 4.40 -11.71 4.92
C LEU A 73 3.30 -12.70 4.54
N GLU A 74 3.32 -13.90 5.11
CA GLU A 74 2.25 -14.88 4.91
C GLU A 74 1.07 -14.62 5.87
N PRO A 75 -0.18 -14.79 5.43
CA PRO A 75 -1.34 -14.76 6.30
C PRO A 75 -1.32 -15.95 7.27
N SER A 76 -2.03 -15.83 8.40
CA SER A 76 -2.26 -16.96 9.31
C SER A 76 -3.50 -17.75 8.95
N THR A 77 -4.51 -17.09 8.36
CA THR A 77 -5.78 -17.67 7.88
C THR A 77 -6.27 -16.89 6.67
N GLY A 78 -7.19 -17.50 5.91
CA GLY A 78 -7.78 -16.87 4.72
C GLY A 78 -6.84 -16.86 3.54
N ARG A 79 -7.21 -16.14 2.48
CA ARG A 79 -6.44 -16.04 1.24
C ARG A 79 -6.43 -14.63 0.68
N ALA A 80 -5.44 -14.34 -0.17
CA ALA A 80 -5.41 -13.13 -0.98
C ALA A 80 -4.81 -13.43 -2.36
N ALA A 81 -5.28 -12.69 -3.38
CA ALA A 81 -4.79 -12.80 -4.74
C ALA A 81 -4.58 -11.41 -5.37
N LEU A 82 -3.59 -11.31 -6.25
CA LEU A 82 -3.29 -10.14 -7.08
C LEU A 82 -3.35 -10.53 -8.54
N ALA A 83 -4.21 -9.86 -9.31
CA ALA A 83 -4.43 -10.15 -10.73
C ALA A 83 -4.66 -11.65 -10.99
N GLY A 84 -5.40 -12.33 -10.11
CA GLY A 84 -5.70 -13.76 -10.16
C GLY A 84 -4.58 -14.69 -9.65
N CYS A 85 -3.43 -14.16 -9.20
CA CYS A 85 -2.34 -14.94 -8.64
C CYS A 85 -2.40 -14.96 -7.12
N ASP A 86 -2.49 -16.14 -6.50
CA ASP A 86 -2.44 -16.31 -5.04
C ASP A 86 -1.10 -15.79 -4.47
N VAL A 87 -1.15 -14.96 -3.41
CA VAL A 87 0.04 -14.30 -2.87
C VAL A 87 0.99 -15.24 -2.11
N VAL A 88 0.52 -16.42 -1.71
CA VAL A 88 1.32 -17.45 -1.05
C VAL A 88 1.78 -18.49 -2.05
N HIS A 89 0.84 -19.19 -2.69
CA HIS A 89 1.12 -20.34 -3.55
C HIS A 89 1.71 -19.95 -4.92
N GLN A 90 1.42 -18.72 -5.39
CA GLN A 90 1.90 -18.17 -6.66
C GLN A 90 2.69 -16.87 -6.46
N SER A 91 3.40 -16.75 -5.34
CA SER A 91 4.06 -15.51 -4.92
C SER A 91 4.98 -14.88 -5.98
N ALA A 92 5.70 -15.68 -6.75
CA ALA A 92 6.55 -15.19 -7.84
C ALA A 92 5.74 -14.59 -9.00
N ALA A 93 4.57 -15.17 -9.32
CA ALA A 93 3.66 -14.62 -10.32
C ALA A 93 2.97 -13.33 -9.80
N ALA A 94 2.52 -13.34 -8.55
CA ALA A 94 1.92 -12.18 -7.89
C ALA A 94 2.91 -10.99 -7.85
N ARG A 95 4.18 -11.21 -7.51
CA ARG A 95 5.22 -10.15 -7.52
C ARG A 95 5.43 -9.53 -8.88
N ARG A 96 5.30 -10.28 -9.98
CA ARG A 96 5.39 -9.72 -11.33
C ARG A 96 4.23 -8.80 -11.69
N GLN A 97 3.09 -8.94 -11.02
CA GLN A 97 1.91 -8.10 -11.22
C GLN A 97 1.87 -6.88 -10.29
N LEU A 98 2.81 -6.79 -9.34
CA LEU A 98 2.77 -5.85 -8.23
C LEU A 98 3.90 -4.82 -8.30
N GLY A 99 3.55 -3.54 -8.22
CA GLY A 99 4.45 -2.46 -7.80
C GLY A 99 4.18 -2.12 -6.33
N TYR A 100 5.20 -2.16 -5.48
CA TYR A 100 5.06 -1.81 -4.07
C TYR A 100 5.95 -0.63 -3.69
N CYS A 101 5.34 0.39 -3.10
CA CYS A 101 6.01 1.56 -2.55
C CYS A 101 5.69 1.65 -1.05
N PRO A 102 6.61 1.25 -0.16
CA PRO A 102 6.44 1.38 1.28
C PRO A 102 6.47 2.84 1.71
N GLY A 103 5.82 3.18 2.82
CA GLY A 103 5.69 4.55 3.34
C GLY A 103 7.00 5.23 3.72
N PHE A 104 8.07 4.46 3.86
CA PHE A 104 9.42 4.95 4.06
C PHE A 104 10.41 4.10 3.25
N ASP A 105 10.87 4.66 2.13
CA ASP A 105 11.78 3.97 1.21
C ASP A 105 13.20 4.50 1.34
N ARG A 106 14.09 3.71 1.93
CA ARG A 106 15.55 3.98 2.02
C ARG A 106 16.36 3.14 1.03
N ALA A 107 15.71 2.53 0.05
CA ALA A 107 16.35 1.54 -0.79
C ALA A 107 17.19 2.13 -1.94
N PHE A 108 17.34 3.44 -2.03
CA PHE A 108 18.13 4.05 -3.09
C PHE A 108 19.61 4.17 -2.74
N TYR A 109 20.47 3.96 -3.74
CA TYR A 109 21.90 4.25 -3.67
C TYR A 109 22.11 5.75 -3.80
N LEU A 110 22.43 6.41 -2.70
CA LEU A 110 22.48 7.88 -2.59
C LEU A 110 23.50 8.54 -3.50
N ARG A 111 24.58 7.82 -3.87
CA ARG A 111 25.64 8.32 -4.77
C ARG A 111 25.31 8.17 -6.25
N LEU A 112 24.34 7.30 -6.58
CA LEU A 112 23.87 7.11 -7.95
C LEU A 112 22.80 8.13 -8.28
N SER A 113 22.70 8.48 -9.56
CA SER A 113 21.61 9.30 -10.08
C SER A 113 20.26 8.57 -10.05
N ALA A 114 19.15 9.29 -10.26
CA ALA A 114 17.83 8.69 -10.40
C ALA A 114 17.80 7.64 -11.51
N ARG A 115 18.36 7.98 -12.68
CA ARG A 115 18.45 7.08 -13.84
C ARG A 115 19.25 5.83 -13.52
N GLU A 116 20.39 5.95 -12.86
CA GLU A 116 21.24 4.80 -12.50
C GLU A 116 20.56 3.90 -11.48
N ASN A 117 19.90 4.46 -10.45
CA ASN A 117 19.09 3.71 -9.53
C ASN A 117 18.00 2.90 -10.25
N LEU A 118 17.25 3.55 -11.15
CA LEU A 118 16.19 2.84 -11.90
C LEU A 118 16.77 1.78 -12.85
N ARG A 119 17.93 2.00 -13.46
CA ARG A 119 18.63 0.96 -14.24
C ARG A 119 19.02 -0.24 -13.39
N PHE A 120 19.53 -0.01 -12.18
CA PHE A 120 19.87 -1.06 -11.23
C PHE A 120 18.64 -1.90 -10.88
N TYR A 121 17.52 -1.26 -10.50
CA TYR A 121 16.28 -1.99 -10.19
C TYR A 121 15.65 -2.66 -11.40
N GLY A 122 15.77 -2.08 -12.59
CA GLY A 122 15.36 -2.72 -13.83
C GLY A 122 16.16 -4.00 -14.12
N ALA A 123 17.46 -3.99 -13.87
CA ALA A 123 18.31 -5.17 -14.00
C ALA A 123 17.93 -6.26 -12.99
N LEU A 124 17.63 -5.91 -11.73
CA LEU A 124 17.14 -6.85 -10.70
C LEU A 124 15.81 -7.51 -11.10
N ASN A 125 14.97 -6.81 -11.87
CA ASN A 125 13.72 -7.35 -12.40
C ASN A 125 13.91 -8.06 -13.76
N ASN A 126 15.16 -8.30 -14.21
CA ASN A 126 15.49 -8.91 -15.49
C ASN A 126 14.88 -8.20 -16.71
N LEU A 127 14.72 -6.86 -16.64
CA LEU A 127 14.17 -6.09 -17.75
C LEU A 127 15.20 -5.87 -18.85
N PRO A 128 14.83 -6.04 -20.14
CA PRO A 128 15.76 -5.86 -21.25
C PRO A 128 16.28 -4.41 -21.33
N ARG A 129 17.58 -4.24 -21.56
CA ARG A 129 18.27 -2.93 -21.44
C ARG A 129 17.67 -1.82 -22.30
N ARG A 130 17.35 -2.10 -23.57
CA ARG A 130 16.88 -1.07 -24.52
C ARG A 130 15.46 -0.58 -24.17
N PRO A 131 14.43 -1.44 -24.01
CA PRO A 131 13.13 -1.00 -23.56
C PRO A 131 13.14 -0.36 -22.17
N LEU A 132 14.06 -0.80 -21.28
CA LEU A 132 14.20 -0.23 -19.94
C LEU A 132 14.67 1.23 -20.00
N ALA A 133 15.61 1.59 -20.89
CA ALA A 133 16.10 2.97 -21.00
C ALA A 133 14.99 3.93 -21.43
N GLU A 134 14.17 3.54 -22.40
CA GLU A 134 13.01 4.31 -22.85
C GLU A 134 11.96 4.42 -21.73
N ARG A 135 11.69 3.32 -21.03
CA ARG A 135 10.76 3.29 -19.90
C ARG A 135 11.19 4.19 -18.74
N ILE A 136 12.49 4.18 -18.39
CA ILE A 136 13.04 5.07 -17.35
C ILE A 136 12.85 6.54 -17.75
N SER A 137 13.17 6.92 -18.98
CA SER A 137 12.99 8.29 -19.44
C SER A 137 11.52 8.73 -19.37
N SER A 138 10.60 7.86 -19.83
CA SER A 138 9.15 8.14 -19.77
C SER A 138 8.66 8.28 -18.32
N LEU A 139 9.10 7.42 -17.40
CA LEU A 139 8.70 7.48 -16.00
C LEU A 139 9.24 8.72 -15.30
N LEU A 140 10.49 9.07 -15.50
CA LEU A 140 11.08 10.27 -14.90
C LEU A 140 10.39 11.54 -15.40
N ALA A 141 10.07 11.62 -16.68
CA ALA A 141 9.30 12.73 -17.24
C ALA A 141 7.88 12.78 -16.67
N ALA A 142 7.14 11.65 -16.68
CA ALA A 142 5.77 11.56 -16.18
C ALA A 142 5.66 11.93 -14.69
N LEU A 143 6.71 11.66 -13.91
CA LEU A 143 6.75 11.94 -12.47
C LEU A 143 7.46 13.28 -12.15
N GLY A 144 7.77 14.10 -13.16
CA GLY A 144 8.37 15.42 -12.98
C GLY A 144 9.80 15.38 -12.41
N LEU A 145 10.57 14.34 -12.77
CA LEU A 145 11.97 14.14 -12.35
C LEU A 145 12.95 14.27 -13.51
N ASP A 146 12.50 14.65 -14.72
CA ASP A 146 13.36 14.68 -15.91
C ASP A 146 14.55 15.64 -15.74
N GLY A 147 14.32 16.83 -15.15
CA GLY A 147 15.38 17.81 -14.89
C GLY A 147 16.45 17.34 -13.89
N ALA A 148 16.12 16.39 -13.00
CA ALA A 148 17.02 15.85 -11.98
C ALA A 148 17.47 14.41 -12.29
N ARG A 149 17.19 13.91 -13.48
CA ARG A 149 17.42 12.50 -13.86
C ARG A 149 18.86 12.01 -13.68
N ASP A 150 19.84 12.92 -13.87
CA ASP A 150 21.27 12.64 -13.77
C ASP A 150 21.89 13.15 -12.45
N GLU A 151 21.09 13.75 -11.57
CA GLU A 151 21.53 14.18 -10.25
C GLU A 151 21.63 13.02 -9.26
N PRO A 152 22.68 13.01 -8.40
CA PRO A 152 22.77 12.03 -7.31
C PRO A 152 21.56 12.11 -6.38
N VAL A 153 21.01 10.96 -6.02
CA VAL A 153 19.78 10.86 -5.20
C VAL A 153 19.93 11.49 -3.80
N ARG A 154 21.16 11.61 -3.28
CA ARG A 154 21.43 12.32 -2.02
C ARG A 154 20.96 13.79 -2.02
N ASN A 155 20.82 14.40 -3.20
CA ASN A 155 20.39 15.80 -3.36
C ASN A 155 18.87 15.93 -3.49
N PHE A 156 18.13 14.80 -3.51
CA PHE A 156 16.70 14.79 -3.71
C PHE A 156 15.94 15.27 -2.47
N SER A 157 14.91 16.09 -2.68
CA SER A 157 13.92 16.38 -1.66
C SER A 157 13.10 15.12 -1.34
N THR A 158 12.40 15.12 -0.19
CA THR A 158 11.50 14.02 0.18
C THR A 158 10.45 13.74 -0.90
N GLY A 159 9.90 14.79 -1.53
CA GLY A 159 8.95 14.66 -2.63
C GLY A 159 9.57 14.03 -3.87
N MET A 160 10.81 14.37 -4.21
CA MET A 160 11.54 13.75 -5.32
C MET A 160 11.84 12.27 -5.03
N LEU A 161 12.22 11.93 -3.80
CA LEU A 161 12.44 10.55 -3.37
C LEU A 161 11.15 9.72 -3.49
N GLN A 162 10.01 10.28 -3.07
CA GLN A 162 8.72 9.60 -3.17
C GLN A 162 8.33 9.35 -4.63
N ARG A 163 8.50 10.35 -5.51
CA ARG A 163 8.26 10.18 -6.96
C ARG A 163 9.20 9.15 -7.58
N LEU A 164 10.46 9.11 -7.16
CA LEU A 164 11.41 8.09 -7.61
C LEU A 164 11.04 6.69 -7.11
N ALA A 165 10.52 6.55 -5.89
CA ALA A 165 10.01 5.29 -5.35
C ALA A 165 8.81 4.76 -6.16
N ILE A 166 7.91 5.65 -6.57
CA ILE A 166 6.81 5.31 -7.47
C ILE A 166 7.33 4.92 -8.85
N ALA A 167 8.32 5.66 -9.41
CA ALA A 167 8.96 5.30 -10.68
C ALA A 167 9.54 3.89 -10.63
N ARG A 168 10.24 3.56 -9.54
CA ARG A 168 10.79 2.22 -9.31
C ARG A 168 9.69 1.14 -9.29
N ALA A 169 8.61 1.40 -8.55
CA ALA A 169 7.48 0.47 -8.45
C ALA A 169 6.79 0.23 -9.80
N LEU A 170 6.84 1.19 -10.72
CA LEU A 170 6.22 1.14 -12.05
C LEU A 170 7.14 0.61 -13.17
N LEU A 171 8.42 0.32 -12.89
CA LEU A 171 9.40 -0.05 -13.93
C LEU A 171 8.96 -1.27 -14.77
N HIS A 172 8.46 -2.30 -14.12
CA HIS A 172 8.07 -3.57 -14.75
C HIS A 172 6.61 -3.62 -15.20
N GLN A 173 5.93 -2.46 -15.25
CA GLN A 173 4.53 -2.30 -15.69
C GLN A 173 3.54 -3.20 -14.91
N PRO A 174 3.50 -3.10 -13.59
CA PRO A 174 2.62 -3.92 -12.78
C PRO A 174 1.13 -3.59 -13.06
N ARG A 175 0.26 -4.58 -12.89
CA ARG A 175 -1.20 -4.38 -12.95
C ARG A 175 -1.75 -3.75 -11.69
N VAL A 176 -1.09 -3.96 -10.56
CA VAL A 176 -1.50 -3.46 -9.24
C VAL A 176 -0.36 -2.66 -8.63
N LEU A 177 -0.64 -1.44 -8.20
CA LEU A 177 0.28 -0.59 -7.46
C LEU A 177 -0.20 -0.46 -6.02
N ILE A 178 0.63 -0.82 -5.05
CA ILE A 178 0.35 -0.69 -3.62
C ILE A 178 1.24 0.42 -3.03
N LEU A 179 0.61 1.39 -2.38
CA LEU A 179 1.25 2.55 -1.78
C LEU A 179 0.91 2.63 -0.28
N ASP A 180 1.91 2.68 0.58
CA ASP A 180 1.73 2.86 2.02
C ASP A 180 2.05 4.30 2.40
N GLU A 181 1.05 5.09 2.82
CA GLU A 181 1.16 6.49 3.25
C GLU A 181 1.89 7.40 2.23
N PRO A 182 1.51 7.40 0.92
CA PRO A 182 2.34 7.99 -0.13
C PRO A 182 2.49 9.52 -0.05
N THR A 183 1.61 10.22 0.67
CA THR A 183 1.66 11.69 0.82
C THR A 183 2.19 12.17 2.17
N ARG A 184 2.49 11.26 3.10
CA ARG A 184 2.80 11.57 4.51
C ARG A 184 3.91 12.61 4.71
N SER A 185 4.94 12.60 3.85
CA SER A 185 6.11 13.45 3.99
C SER A 185 6.22 14.49 2.86
N LEU A 186 5.12 14.73 2.15
CA LEU A 186 5.07 15.68 1.04
C LEU A 186 4.51 17.04 1.52
N ASP A 187 5.01 18.11 0.91
CA ASP A 187 4.35 19.40 1.01
C ASP A 187 2.95 19.35 0.34
N PRO A 188 2.05 20.30 0.67
CA PRO A 188 0.68 20.27 0.16
C PRO A 188 0.58 20.25 -1.37
N THR A 189 1.49 20.94 -2.07
CA THR A 189 1.50 21.02 -3.54
C THR A 189 1.91 19.67 -4.15
N ALA A 190 2.98 19.06 -3.64
CA ALA A 190 3.44 17.75 -4.07
C ALA A 190 2.41 16.66 -3.76
N ALA A 191 1.74 16.73 -2.60
CA ALA A 191 0.69 15.81 -2.22
C ALA A 191 -0.54 15.92 -3.15
N ALA A 192 -1.00 17.15 -3.45
CA ALA A 192 -2.10 17.39 -4.38
C ALA A 192 -1.79 16.90 -5.80
N TRP A 193 -0.56 17.16 -6.26
CA TRP A 193 -0.09 16.64 -7.54
C TRP A 193 -0.11 15.11 -7.58
N LEU A 194 0.41 14.44 -6.53
CA LEU A 194 0.45 12.97 -6.47
C LEU A 194 -0.96 12.38 -6.48
N ARG A 195 -1.89 12.91 -5.65
CA ARG A 195 -3.29 12.46 -5.62
C ARG A 195 -3.93 12.49 -7.01
N ARG A 196 -3.78 13.61 -7.73
CA ARG A 196 -4.28 13.76 -9.10
C ARG A 196 -3.63 12.76 -10.05
N HIS A 197 -2.31 12.61 -9.97
CA HIS A 197 -1.56 11.68 -10.83
C HIS A 197 -2.00 10.22 -10.63
N LEU A 198 -2.22 9.78 -9.40
CA LEU A 198 -2.72 8.44 -9.09
C LEU A 198 -4.11 8.19 -9.69
N ARG A 199 -5.02 9.16 -9.55
CA ARG A 199 -6.40 9.01 -9.98
C ARG A 199 -6.58 9.18 -11.48
N GLU A 200 -6.03 10.25 -12.06
CA GLU A 200 -6.29 10.62 -13.46
C GLU A 200 -5.34 9.91 -14.43
N GLU A 201 -4.06 9.84 -14.10
CA GLU A 201 -3.05 9.26 -15.00
C GLU A 201 -2.93 7.75 -14.83
N LEU A 202 -2.58 7.28 -13.62
CA LEU A 202 -2.31 5.87 -13.43
C LEU A 202 -3.58 5.02 -13.52
N ALA A 203 -4.62 5.36 -12.78
CA ALA A 203 -5.87 4.59 -12.82
C ALA A 203 -6.72 4.97 -14.03
N GLY A 204 -6.97 6.26 -14.26
CA GLY A 204 -7.89 6.72 -15.29
C GLY A 204 -7.40 6.45 -16.71
N ARG A 205 -6.18 6.88 -17.07
CA ARG A 205 -5.66 6.76 -18.44
C ARG A 205 -4.90 5.47 -18.69
N GLN A 206 -4.10 5.02 -17.73
CA GLN A 206 -3.27 3.81 -17.90
C GLN A 206 -3.97 2.53 -17.43
N GLY A 207 -5.13 2.62 -16.77
CA GLY A 207 -5.90 1.48 -16.29
C GLY A 207 -5.23 0.70 -15.17
N ALA A 208 -4.24 1.28 -14.47
CA ALA A 208 -3.57 0.63 -13.34
C ALA A 208 -4.52 0.57 -12.13
N THR A 209 -4.54 -0.56 -11.45
CA THR A 209 -5.24 -0.68 -10.16
C THR A 209 -4.35 -0.17 -9.05
N VAL A 210 -4.85 0.72 -8.19
CA VAL A 210 -4.05 1.33 -7.11
C VAL A 210 -4.70 1.07 -5.77
N LEU A 211 -3.94 0.52 -4.83
CA LEU A 211 -4.31 0.37 -3.43
C LEU A 211 -3.48 1.35 -2.58
N VAL A 212 -4.13 2.31 -1.93
CA VAL A 212 -3.49 3.32 -1.08
C VAL A 212 -3.86 3.07 0.36
N ALA A 213 -2.89 2.82 1.24
CA ALA A 213 -3.13 2.87 2.67
C ALA A 213 -2.82 4.27 3.21
N THR A 214 -3.75 4.84 3.94
CA THR A 214 -3.61 6.19 4.51
C THR A 214 -4.41 6.35 5.80
N HIS A 215 -4.06 7.33 6.60
CA HIS A 215 -4.88 7.85 7.69
C HIS A 215 -5.42 9.26 7.37
N ASN A 216 -5.10 9.80 6.19
CA ASN A 216 -5.50 11.14 5.76
C ASN A 216 -6.84 11.07 5.02
N LEU A 217 -7.89 11.66 5.61
CA LEU A 217 -9.23 11.69 5.06
C LEU A 217 -9.31 12.42 3.71
N THR A 218 -8.62 13.56 3.58
CA THR A 218 -8.56 14.33 2.33
C THR A 218 -7.95 13.51 1.20
N GLU A 219 -6.86 12.77 1.48
CA GLU A 219 -6.26 11.87 0.50
C GLU A 219 -7.25 10.80 0.07
N ALA A 220 -7.96 10.19 1.02
CA ALA A 220 -8.95 9.16 0.75
C ALA A 220 -10.11 9.69 -0.11
N GLU A 221 -10.68 10.86 0.21
CA GLU A 221 -11.79 11.46 -0.55
C GLU A 221 -11.40 11.90 -1.95
N GLU A 222 -10.24 12.56 -2.11
CA GLU A 222 -9.82 13.13 -3.38
C GLU A 222 -9.25 12.08 -4.34
N THR A 223 -8.62 11.02 -3.81
CA THR A 223 -7.88 10.06 -4.64
C THR A 223 -8.69 8.81 -4.93
N CYS A 224 -9.45 8.29 -3.97
CA CYS A 224 -10.02 6.96 -4.04
C CYS A 224 -11.41 6.94 -4.69
N HIS A 225 -11.70 5.89 -5.46
CA HIS A 225 -13.04 5.60 -5.97
C HIS A 225 -13.90 4.91 -4.90
N ARG A 226 -13.28 3.97 -4.16
CA ARG A 226 -13.87 3.28 -3.01
C ARG A 226 -12.88 3.25 -1.86
N LEU A 227 -13.42 3.08 -0.66
CA LEU A 227 -12.68 3.09 0.61
C LEU A 227 -13.01 1.82 1.39
N GLY A 228 -12.04 1.33 2.15
CA GLY A 228 -12.24 0.38 3.23
C GLY A 228 -11.74 1.00 4.54
N VAL A 229 -12.57 1.10 5.55
CA VAL A 229 -12.18 1.57 6.88
C VAL A 229 -11.74 0.38 7.73
N LEU A 230 -10.45 0.34 8.05
CA LEU A 230 -9.85 -0.71 8.88
C LEU A 230 -9.63 -0.19 10.29
N ASP A 231 -10.13 -0.89 11.30
CA ASP A 231 -9.84 -0.65 12.71
C ASP A 231 -9.68 -1.95 13.47
N GLN A 232 -8.70 -2.00 14.39
CA GLN A 232 -8.39 -3.17 15.21
C GLN A 232 -8.32 -4.50 14.41
N GLY A 233 -7.75 -4.41 13.21
CA GLY A 233 -7.60 -5.55 12.31
C GLY A 233 -8.87 -6.02 11.62
N ARG A 234 -9.98 -5.31 11.72
CA ARG A 234 -11.26 -5.62 11.07
C ARG A 234 -11.65 -4.54 10.07
N LEU A 235 -12.23 -4.96 8.96
CA LEU A 235 -12.84 -4.04 8.00
C LEU A 235 -14.23 -3.64 8.54
N GLN A 236 -14.36 -2.39 8.97
CA GLN A 236 -15.58 -1.87 9.60
C GLN A 236 -16.63 -1.45 8.57
N ALA A 237 -16.19 -0.90 7.45
CA ALA A 237 -17.04 -0.49 6.35
C ALA A 237 -16.24 -0.51 5.03
N ALA A 238 -16.92 -0.71 3.90
CA ALA A 238 -16.31 -0.59 2.57
C ALA A 238 -17.34 -0.11 1.53
N GLY A 239 -16.88 0.74 0.60
CA GLY A 239 -17.70 1.30 -0.47
C GLY A 239 -17.18 2.64 -0.95
N THR A 240 -17.96 3.37 -1.74
CA THR A 240 -17.72 4.78 -2.02
C THR A 240 -17.77 5.60 -0.73
N ALA A 241 -17.19 6.80 -0.70
CA ALA A 241 -17.26 7.66 0.48
C ALA A 241 -18.73 7.85 0.98
N LYS A 242 -19.68 8.02 0.05
CA LYS A 242 -21.10 8.14 0.37
C LYS A 242 -21.69 6.87 0.99
N GLU A 243 -21.28 5.69 0.51
CA GLU A 243 -21.74 4.41 1.07
C GLU A 243 -21.15 4.16 2.46
N VAL A 244 -19.88 4.51 2.68
CA VAL A 244 -19.23 4.43 4.01
C VAL A 244 -19.92 5.38 4.99
N CYS A 245 -20.24 6.62 4.60
CA CYS A 245 -21.03 7.54 5.41
C CYS A 245 -22.40 6.96 5.78
N ARG A 246 -23.11 6.37 4.81
CA ARG A 246 -24.42 5.73 5.04
C ARG A 246 -24.32 4.53 6.01
N GLN A 247 -23.32 3.66 5.83
CA GLN A 247 -23.08 2.51 6.72
C GLN A 247 -22.80 2.94 8.16
N ALA A 248 -22.10 4.07 8.34
CA ALA A 248 -21.81 4.65 9.66
C ALA A 248 -22.93 5.53 10.22
N GLY A 249 -24.00 5.81 9.46
CA GLY A 249 -25.04 6.77 9.83
C GLY A 249 -24.53 8.21 9.98
N ALA A 250 -23.53 8.62 9.19
CA ALA A 250 -22.82 9.91 9.29
C ALA A 250 -23.09 10.79 8.07
N ALA A 251 -22.98 12.10 8.24
CA ALA A 251 -23.16 13.08 7.16
C ALA A 251 -21.85 13.28 6.35
N THR A 252 -20.68 13.12 6.98
CA THR A 252 -19.37 13.32 6.38
C THR A 252 -18.46 12.13 6.59
N LEU A 253 -17.43 11.98 5.74
CA LEU A 253 -16.43 10.92 5.91
C LEU A 253 -15.67 11.07 7.25
N ALA A 254 -15.44 12.29 7.71
CA ALA A 254 -14.81 12.55 9.00
C ALA A 254 -15.63 12.03 10.18
N GLU A 255 -16.96 12.26 10.16
CA GLU A 255 -17.87 11.69 11.17
C GLU A 255 -17.95 10.16 11.05
N ALA A 256 -18.03 9.62 9.82
CA ALA A 256 -18.04 8.18 9.58
C ALA A 256 -16.78 7.53 10.14
N TYR A 257 -15.62 8.11 9.84
CA TYR A 257 -14.34 7.63 10.37
C TYR A 257 -14.31 7.63 11.90
N ALA A 258 -14.73 8.74 12.54
CA ALA A 258 -14.76 8.84 14.00
C ALA A 258 -15.71 7.81 14.66
N ARG A 259 -16.81 7.44 13.99
CA ARG A 259 -17.74 6.42 14.51
C ARG A 259 -17.25 4.98 14.28
N LEU A 260 -16.52 4.75 13.20
CA LEU A 260 -16.03 3.43 12.79
C LEU A 260 -14.67 3.06 13.38
N THR A 261 -13.98 4.03 14.01
CA THR A 261 -12.65 3.82 14.58
C THR A 261 -12.64 4.11 16.07
N THR A 262 -11.88 3.30 16.81
CA THR A 262 -11.68 3.51 18.24
C THR A 262 -10.76 4.73 18.46
N PRO A 263 -11.06 5.65 19.39
CA PRO A 263 -10.19 6.78 19.69
C PRO A 263 -8.78 6.31 20.07
N GLU A 264 -7.76 6.92 19.49
CA GLU A 264 -6.33 6.55 19.64
C GLU A 264 -5.85 6.49 21.11
N LYS A 265 -6.51 7.19 22.03
CA LYS A 265 -6.19 7.22 23.46
C LYS A 265 -6.44 5.93 24.23
N ALA A 266 -7.28 5.04 23.73
CA ALA A 266 -7.55 3.76 24.42
C ALA A 266 -6.42 2.74 24.25
N SER A 267 -5.49 2.94 23.31
CA SER A 267 -4.39 2.01 23.03
C SER A 267 -3.11 2.28 23.84
N GLU A 268 -2.93 3.46 24.42
CA GLU A 268 -1.76 3.79 25.27
C GLU A 268 -1.91 3.31 26.72
N GLU A 269 -3.15 3.28 27.25
CA GLU A 269 -3.41 2.81 28.63
C GLU A 269 -3.34 1.29 28.80
N ALA A 270 -3.34 0.52 27.71
CA ALA A 270 -3.24 -0.93 27.73
C ALA A 270 -1.79 -1.47 27.73
N ARG A 271 -0.76 -0.62 27.89
CA ARG A 271 0.61 -1.09 28.10
C ARG A 271 0.81 -1.37 29.59
N PRO A 272 0.92 -2.62 30.04
CA PRO A 272 1.34 -2.91 31.40
C PRO A 272 2.78 -2.40 31.60
N ARG A 273 3.00 -1.71 32.72
CA ARG A 273 4.31 -1.25 33.20
C ARG A 273 5.26 -2.41 33.47
#